data_7dbbe0c3e8823e3b336996b2dd5c05f1
#
_entry.id   7dbbe0c3e8823e3b336996b2dd5c05f1
#
_cell.length_a   1.000
_cell.length_b   1.000
_cell.length_c   1.000
_cell.angle_alpha   90.00
_cell.angle_beta   90.00
_cell.angle_gamma   90.00
#
_symmetry.space_group_name_H-M   'P 1'
#
loop_
_entity.id
_entity.type
_entity.pdbx_description
1 polymer ?
#
loop_
_entity_poly.entity_id
_entity_poly.type
_entity_poly.pdbx_seq_one_letter_code
_entity_poly.pdbx_strand_id
1 'polypeptide(L)'
;MSNPYLLPDLVVALSTVAGLVIVYRHIGPSQDGLSRRFRWLLFIAATFYGLRAVGWLADIWLFRAATVVMAVAVPVAALTLAEGLLRRHAPLWVKTVIAAGALITALVGIMPTMWTSTLLVRLLLAYQVIAFALIAWLVLTRDRSTLSPIENATINRISLALVAIFPMILTDFRGEPFGIPVRMSGLAALIVCWIALNLEDRAQTARSLAVSLALILAIPLIAALAIGAHLQAGTLVTTQIAAMIAAPVFALLIALAALTARRTRARRSVIGTLRRTKSLDDYLATLQGLSDGFTIVSEDDLKDFDQLRTAFDATGAARHRDLPKSPGDDTLEQSQLREFLRRHAGSEAFVVSDSPLRIAVGTPQGISATADRDLQAAFGLARLIAERDALKRGTP
;
A
#
# COMPACT_ATOMS: atom_id res chain seq x y z
N MET A 1 8.56 -8.68 40.04
CA MET A 1 8.55 -7.23 39.74
C MET A 1 7.78 -7.03 38.44
N SER A 2 6.65 -6.32 38.48
CA SER A 2 5.85 -6.03 37.29
C SER A 2 6.66 -5.16 36.34
N ASN A 3 6.82 -5.61 35.09
CA ASN A 3 7.50 -4.82 34.07
C ASN A 3 6.67 -3.56 33.77
N PRO A 4 7.12 -2.34 34.11
CA PRO A 4 6.33 -1.12 33.99
C PRO A 4 5.99 -0.78 32.52
N TYR A 5 6.62 -1.44 31.58
CA TYR A 5 6.43 -1.23 30.13
C TYR A 5 5.45 -2.22 29.51
N LEU A 6 4.96 -3.23 30.24
CA LEU A 6 4.14 -4.29 29.70
C LEU A 6 2.81 -3.75 29.16
N LEU A 7 2.11 -2.93 29.94
CA LEU A 7 0.80 -2.41 29.57
C LEU A 7 0.84 -1.51 28.33
N PRO A 8 1.73 -0.51 28.23
CA PRO A 8 1.88 0.30 27.02
C PRO A 8 2.19 -0.54 25.79
N ASP A 9 3.12 -1.49 25.91
CA ASP A 9 3.51 -2.35 24.79
C ASP A 9 2.36 -3.25 24.31
N LEU A 10 1.57 -3.79 25.24
CA LEU A 10 0.38 -4.60 24.89
C LEU A 10 -0.69 -3.78 24.19
N VAL A 11 -0.99 -2.57 24.69
CA VAL A 11 -1.99 -1.69 24.06
C VAL A 11 -1.55 -1.35 22.63
N VAL A 12 -0.29 -0.98 22.43
CA VAL A 12 0.24 -0.69 21.10
C VAL A 12 0.18 -1.92 20.21
N ALA A 13 0.61 -3.09 20.68
CA ALA A 13 0.63 -4.32 19.87
C ALA A 13 -0.80 -4.76 19.48
N LEU A 14 -1.75 -4.77 20.42
CA LEU A 14 -3.12 -5.18 20.15
C LEU A 14 -3.83 -4.21 19.19
N SER A 15 -3.64 -2.90 19.40
CA SER A 15 -4.16 -1.87 18.48
C SER A 15 -3.58 -2.05 17.07
N THR A 16 -2.29 -2.39 16.97
CA THR A 16 -1.63 -2.66 15.70
C THR A 16 -2.22 -3.89 15.02
N VAL A 17 -2.41 -4.99 15.74
CA VAL A 17 -3.05 -6.20 15.19
C VAL A 17 -4.45 -5.85 14.67
N ALA A 18 -5.25 -5.12 15.44
CA ALA A 18 -6.60 -4.72 15.04
C ALA A 18 -6.56 -3.90 13.73
N GLY A 19 -5.72 -2.88 13.65
CA GLY A 19 -5.58 -2.04 12.45
C GLY A 19 -5.12 -2.85 11.23
N LEU A 20 -4.10 -3.69 11.37
CA LEU A 20 -3.58 -4.54 10.30
C LEU A 20 -4.64 -5.54 9.79
N VAL A 21 -5.40 -6.16 10.69
CA VAL A 21 -6.49 -7.10 10.33
C VAL A 21 -7.62 -6.37 9.60
N ILE A 22 -7.97 -5.15 10.03
CA ILE A 22 -8.98 -4.33 9.34
C ILE A 22 -8.55 -4.04 7.91
N VAL A 23 -7.29 -3.58 7.69
CA VAL A 23 -6.76 -3.29 6.36
C VAL A 23 -6.67 -4.57 5.52
N TYR A 24 -6.18 -5.68 6.09
CA TYR A 24 -6.12 -6.97 5.44
C TYR A 24 -7.49 -7.43 4.91
N ARG A 25 -8.55 -7.27 5.74
CA ARG A 25 -9.94 -7.58 5.35
C ARG A 25 -10.52 -6.57 4.35
N HIS A 26 -10.09 -5.32 4.43
CA HIS A 26 -10.54 -4.27 3.52
C HIS A 26 -10.06 -4.50 2.10
N ILE A 27 -8.77 -4.87 1.93
CA ILE A 27 -8.19 -5.18 0.61
C ILE A 27 -8.85 -6.41 -0.03
N GLY A 28 -9.31 -7.36 0.76
CA GLY A 28 -9.98 -8.56 0.27
C GLY A 28 -9.05 -9.51 -0.53
N PRO A 29 -9.54 -10.68 -0.95
CA PRO A 29 -8.82 -11.58 -1.84
C PRO A 29 -8.72 -10.97 -3.25
N SER A 30 -7.51 -10.88 -3.78
CA SER A 30 -7.21 -10.29 -5.06
C SER A 30 -6.35 -11.22 -5.92
N GLN A 31 -6.60 -11.22 -7.23
CA GLN A 31 -5.72 -11.86 -8.21
C GLN A 31 -4.55 -10.94 -8.60
N ASP A 32 -4.64 -9.64 -8.29
CA ASP A 32 -3.54 -8.70 -8.54
C ASP A 32 -2.31 -9.01 -7.69
N GLY A 33 -1.16 -9.09 -8.35
CA GLY A 33 0.11 -9.45 -7.73
C GLY A 33 0.53 -8.49 -6.63
N LEU A 34 0.26 -7.19 -6.78
CA LEU A 34 0.63 -6.15 -5.80
C LEU A 34 -0.20 -6.27 -4.52
N SER A 35 -1.53 -6.35 -4.67
CA SER A 35 -2.46 -6.51 -3.55
C SER A 35 -2.17 -7.80 -2.75
N ARG A 36 -1.84 -8.91 -3.44
CA ARG A 36 -1.46 -10.17 -2.81
C ARG A 36 -0.18 -10.02 -1.97
N ARG A 37 0.85 -9.33 -2.49
CA ARG A 37 2.11 -9.08 -1.78
C ARG A 37 1.90 -8.17 -0.57
N PHE A 38 1.07 -7.13 -0.72
CA PHE A 38 0.73 -6.25 0.40
C PHE A 38 -0.07 -6.99 1.49
N ARG A 39 -1.05 -7.80 1.11
CA ARG A 39 -1.75 -8.67 2.08
C ARG A 39 -0.81 -9.63 2.80
N TRP A 40 0.18 -10.18 2.10
CA TRP A 40 1.19 -11.05 2.70
C TRP A 40 2.02 -10.30 3.75
N LEU A 41 2.45 -9.07 3.45
CA LEU A 41 3.14 -8.21 4.42
C LEU A 41 2.25 -7.91 5.65
N LEU A 42 0.99 -7.56 5.43
CA LEU A 42 0.04 -7.30 6.52
C LEU A 42 -0.18 -8.54 7.40
N PHE A 43 -0.29 -9.72 6.81
CA PHE A 43 -0.44 -10.98 7.53
C PHE A 43 0.79 -11.28 8.41
N ILE A 44 2.00 -11.17 7.85
CA ILE A 44 3.25 -11.36 8.59
C ILE A 44 3.35 -10.36 9.74
N ALA A 45 3.09 -9.09 9.48
CA ALA A 45 3.13 -8.04 10.50
C ALA A 45 2.07 -8.27 11.61
N ALA A 46 0.84 -8.61 11.25
CA ALA A 46 -0.20 -8.92 12.24
C ALA A 46 0.16 -10.13 13.11
N THR A 47 0.70 -11.19 12.49
CA THR A 47 1.19 -12.37 13.19
C THR A 47 2.36 -12.02 14.12
N PHE A 48 3.30 -11.18 13.66
CA PHE A 48 4.42 -10.70 14.48
C PHE A 48 3.93 -10.00 15.76
N TYR A 49 3.05 -9.01 15.64
CA TYR A 49 2.54 -8.29 16.81
C TYR A 49 1.65 -9.16 17.70
N GLY A 50 0.86 -10.06 17.11
CA GLY A 50 0.04 -11.02 17.85
C GLY A 50 0.89 -11.98 18.69
N LEU A 51 1.89 -12.64 18.08
CA LEU A 51 2.81 -13.53 18.77
C LEU A 51 3.61 -12.81 19.85
N ARG A 52 4.00 -11.56 19.59
CA ARG A 52 4.71 -10.71 20.53
C ARG A 52 3.85 -10.42 21.76
N ALA A 53 2.59 -10.04 21.57
CA ALA A 53 1.66 -9.79 22.68
C ALA A 53 1.44 -11.05 23.51
N VAL A 54 1.19 -12.20 22.86
CA VAL A 54 1.04 -13.50 23.55
C VAL A 54 2.33 -13.89 24.27
N GLY A 55 3.49 -13.70 23.65
CA GLY A 55 4.78 -14.02 24.26
C GLY A 55 5.09 -13.22 25.53
N TRP A 56 4.57 -11.98 25.62
CA TRP A 56 4.69 -11.17 26.83
C TRP A 56 3.74 -11.61 27.96
N LEU A 57 2.55 -12.13 27.60
CA LEU A 57 1.56 -12.58 28.55
C LEU A 57 1.85 -14.00 29.08
N ALA A 58 2.19 -14.91 28.17
CA ALA A 58 2.34 -16.32 28.48
C ALA A 58 3.74 -16.70 28.97
N ASP A 59 4.76 -15.87 28.71
CA ASP A 59 6.18 -16.10 29.02
C ASP A 59 6.72 -17.45 28.49
N ILE A 60 6.15 -17.93 27.36
CA ILE A 60 6.52 -19.22 26.75
C ILE A 60 7.58 -18.97 25.69
N TRP A 61 8.68 -19.72 25.75
CA TRP A 61 9.82 -19.57 24.84
C TRP A 61 9.46 -19.71 23.36
N LEU A 62 8.49 -20.60 23.04
CA LEU A 62 8.06 -20.85 21.67
C LEU A 62 7.48 -19.59 21.02
N PHE A 63 6.67 -18.80 21.75
CA PHE A 63 6.11 -17.55 21.24
C PHE A 63 7.18 -16.48 21.01
N ARG A 64 8.22 -16.45 21.85
CA ARG A 64 9.35 -15.56 21.66
C ARG A 64 10.15 -15.95 20.42
N ALA A 65 10.45 -17.25 20.22
CA ALA A 65 11.11 -17.75 19.01
C ALA A 65 10.30 -17.43 17.75
N ALA A 66 9.01 -17.71 17.76
CA ALA A 66 8.11 -17.41 16.66
C ALA A 66 8.06 -15.89 16.37
N THR A 67 8.11 -15.05 17.40
CA THR A 67 8.18 -13.59 17.22
C THR A 67 9.44 -13.16 16.48
N VAL A 68 10.61 -13.74 16.81
CA VAL A 68 11.87 -13.45 16.09
C VAL A 68 11.78 -13.90 14.64
N VAL A 69 11.25 -15.10 14.37
CA VAL A 69 11.04 -15.60 13.00
C VAL A 69 10.14 -14.67 12.20
N MET A 70 9.04 -14.18 12.79
CA MET A 70 8.16 -13.22 12.13
C MET A 70 8.84 -11.86 11.95
N ALA A 71 9.65 -11.39 12.93
CA ALA A 71 10.39 -10.14 12.81
C ALA A 71 11.36 -10.14 11.63
N VAL A 72 12.04 -11.25 11.37
CA VAL A 72 12.95 -11.37 10.21
C VAL A 72 12.19 -11.59 8.89
N ALA A 73 10.97 -12.09 8.93
CA ALA A 73 10.13 -12.24 7.74
C ALA A 73 9.57 -10.91 7.23
N VAL A 74 9.42 -9.89 8.09
CA VAL A 74 8.90 -8.56 7.70
C VAL A 74 9.73 -7.91 6.59
N PRO A 75 11.07 -7.77 6.67
CA PRO A 75 11.87 -7.21 5.58
C PRO A 75 11.81 -8.04 4.29
N VAL A 76 11.70 -9.37 4.38
CA VAL A 76 11.54 -10.24 3.20
C VAL A 76 10.21 -9.94 2.49
N ALA A 77 9.13 -9.82 3.25
CA ALA A 77 7.82 -9.44 2.70
C ALA A 77 7.81 -8.01 2.14
N ALA A 78 8.50 -7.07 2.81
CA ALA A 78 8.66 -5.71 2.33
C ALA A 78 9.46 -5.64 1.01
N LEU A 79 10.51 -6.47 0.85
CA LEU A 79 11.23 -6.59 -0.41
C LEU A 79 10.33 -7.07 -1.55
N THR A 80 9.51 -8.12 -1.30
CA THR A 80 8.59 -8.63 -2.32
C THR A 80 7.54 -7.59 -2.72
N LEU A 81 7.08 -6.77 -1.77
CA LEU A 81 6.19 -5.64 -2.04
C LEU A 81 6.89 -4.57 -2.87
N ALA A 82 8.14 -4.21 -2.52
CA ALA A 82 8.93 -3.23 -3.27
C ALA A 82 9.16 -3.69 -4.71
N GLU A 83 9.47 -4.96 -4.96
CA GLU A 83 9.55 -5.52 -6.31
C GLU A 83 8.24 -5.38 -7.09
N GLY A 84 7.10 -5.57 -6.41
CA GLY A 84 5.79 -5.37 -7.01
C GLY A 84 5.51 -3.93 -7.39
N LEU A 85 5.85 -2.99 -6.51
CA LEU A 85 5.70 -1.55 -6.74
C LEU A 85 6.60 -1.05 -7.87
N LEU A 86 7.83 -1.54 -7.92
CA LEU A 86 8.83 -1.15 -8.93
C LEU A 86 8.69 -1.91 -10.26
N ARG A 87 7.80 -2.91 -10.31
CA ARG A 87 7.62 -3.80 -11.48
C ARG A 87 8.92 -4.45 -11.99
N ARG A 88 9.93 -4.53 -11.14
CA ARG A 88 11.22 -5.17 -11.43
C ARG A 88 11.67 -6.05 -10.29
N HIS A 89 12.43 -7.08 -10.61
CA HIS A 89 13.07 -7.91 -9.60
C HIS A 89 14.27 -7.17 -9.00
N ALA A 90 14.45 -7.31 -7.69
CA ALA A 90 15.66 -6.87 -7.03
C ALA A 90 16.87 -7.66 -7.57
N PRO A 91 18.07 -7.05 -7.62
CA PRO A 91 19.29 -7.75 -7.96
C PRO A 91 19.49 -8.98 -7.07
N LEU A 92 20.08 -10.04 -7.61
CA LEU A 92 20.24 -11.32 -6.92
C LEU A 92 21.01 -11.17 -5.59
N TRP A 93 22.04 -10.34 -5.58
CA TRP A 93 22.81 -10.08 -4.38
C TRP A 93 21.99 -9.47 -3.23
N VAL A 94 21.04 -8.55 -3.54
CA VAL A 94 20.13 -7.98 -2.53
C VAL A 94 19.24 -9.05 -1.93
N LYS A 95 18.65 -9.91 -2.78
CA LYS A 95 17.83 -11.04 -2.33
C LYS A 95 18.63 -11.98 -1.44
N THR A 96 19.86 -12.32 -1.87
CA THR A 96 20.74 -13.22 -1.13
C THR A 96 21.12 -12.63 0.24
N VAL A 97 21.48 -11.35 0.31
CA VAL A 97 21.82 -10.68 1.57
C VAL A 97 20.64 -10.69 2.53
N ILE A 98 19.44 -10.32 2.05
CA ILE A 98 18.23 -10.28 2.89
C ILE A 98 17.82 -11.70 3.30
N ALA A 99 17.85 -12.68 2.40
CA ALA A 99 17.49 -14.05 2.73
C ALA A 99 18.47 -14.73 3.67
N ALA A 100 19.78 -14.57 3.44
CA ALA A 100 20.81 -15.10 4.32
C ALA A 100 20.77 -14.45 5.70
N GLY A 101 20.62 -13.12 5.77
CA GLY A 101 20.47 -12.40 7.03
C GLY A 101 19.23 -12.84 7.80
N ALA A 102 18.09 -13.05 7.11
CA ALA A 102 16.88 -13.60 7.72
C ALA A 102 17.12 -15.00 8.29
N LEU A 103 17.74 -15.89 7.50
CA LEU A 103 18.02 -17.26 7.92
C LEU A 103 18.93 -17.31 9.14
N ILE A 104 20.06 -16.59 9.09
CA ILE A 104 21.02 -16.55 10.20
C ILE A 104 20.35 -16.01 11.47
N THR A 105 19.64 -14.89 11.37
CA THR A 105 18.99 -14.27 12.53
C THR A 105 17.86 -15.15 13.08
N ALA A 106 17.10 -15.84 12.22
CA ALA A 106 16.07 -16.80 12.65
C ALA A 106 16.69 -18.01 13.38
N LEU A 107 17.75 -18.59 12.84
CA LEU A 107 18.44 -19.72 13.46
C LEU A 107 18.99 -19.36 14.86
N VAL A 108 19.64 -18.20 14.99
CA VAL A 108 20.10 -17.69 16.29
C VAL A 108 18.91 -17.43 17.23
N GLY A 109 17.82 -16.84 16.70
CA GLY A 109 16.63 -16.52 17.48
C GLY A 109 15.82 -17.72 17.98
N ILE A 110 15.96 -18.89 17.37
CA ILE A 110 15.33 -20.13 17.84
C ILE A 110 16.09 -20.72 19.05
N MET A 111 17.38 -20.38 19.26
CA MET A 111 18.17 -20.91 20.35
C MET A 111 17.82 -20.23 21.69
N PRO A 112 17.26 -20.94 22.69
CA PRO A 112 16.85 -20.34 23.97
C PRO A 112 17.98 -19.65 24.71
N THR A 113 19.20 -20.16 24.59
CA THR A 113 20.44 -19.61 25.23
C THR A 113 20.80 -18.20 24.74
N MET A 114 20.35 -17.81 23.56
CA MET A 114 20.65 -16.51 22.97
C MET A 114 19.68 -15.38 23.40
N TRP A 115 18.60 -15.69 24.11
CA TRP A 115 17.55 -14.72 24.44
C TRP A 115 17.89 -13.73 25.54
N THR A 116 18.81 -14.09 26.40
CA THR A 116 19.42 -13.20 27.38
C THR A 116 20.62 -12.44 26.81
N SER A 117 21.02 -12.78 25.60
CA SER A 117 22.17 -12.23 24.93
C SER A 117 21.87 -10.93 24.19
N THR A 118 22.69 -9.90 24.43
CA THR A 118 22.68 -8.66 23.62
C THR A 118 23.02 -8.93 22.15
N LEU A 119 23.65 -10.06 21.85
CA LEU A 119 24.01 -10.48 20.51
C LEU A 119 22.79 -10.65 19.61
N LEU A 120 21.72 -11.32 20.08
CA LEU A 120 20.50 -11.51 19.30
C LEU A 120 19.86 -10.16 18.96
N VAL A 121 19.79 -9.25 19.92
CA VAL A 121 19.23 -7.91 19.74
C VAL A 121 20.03 -7.13 18.70
N ARG A 122 21.36 -7.14 18.80
CA ARG A 122 22.27 -6.47 17.85
C ARG A 122 22.21 -7.08 16.46
N LEU A 123 22.13 -8.41 16.37
CA LEU A 123 22.02 -9.12 15.09
C LEU A 123 20.70 -8.78 14.39
N LEU A 124 19.59 -8.80 15.13
CA LEU A 124 18.27 -8.46 14.59
C LEU A 124 18.21 -6.99 14.16
N LEU A 125 18.79 -6.08 14.96
CA LEU A 125 18.88 -4.66 14.61
C LEU A 125 19.71 -4.46 13.34
N ALA A 126 20.91 -5.03 13.28
CA ALA A 126 21.79 -4.91 12.12
C ALA A 126 21.12 -5.47 10.86
N TYR A 127 20.49 -6.65 10.96
CA TYR A 127 19.73 -7.24 9.87
C TYR A 127 18.62 -6.33 9.38
N GLN A 128 17.78 -5.79 10.28
CA GLN A 128 16.66 -4.94 9.88
C GLN A 128 17.15 -3.63 9.25
N VAL A 129 18.16 -2.99 9.82
CA VAL A 129 18.76 -1.75 9.27
C VAL A 129 19.30 -2.00 7.87
N ILE A 130 20.10 -3.06 7.67
CA ILE A 130 20.66 -3.41 6.37
C ILE A 130 19.54 -3.71 5.37
N ALA A 131 18.57 -4.54 5.74
CA ALA A 131 17.50 -4.95 4.85
C ALA A 131 16.63 -3.76 4.41
N PHE A 132 16.20 -2.89 5.34
CA PHE A 132 15.42 -1.71 5.00
C PHE A 132 16.23 -0.65 4.24
N ALA A 133 17.52 -0.50 4.53
CA ALA A 133 18.42 0.36 3.75
C ALA A 133 18.55 -0.11 2.29
N LEU A 134 18.68 -1.43 2.06
CA LEU A 134 18.71 -2.01 0.73
C LEU A 134 17.37 -1.82 -0.01
N ILE A 135 16.24 -2.00 0.67
CA ILE A 135 14.92 -1.76 0.09
C ILE A 135 14.76 -0.26 -0.26
N ALA A 136 15.15 0.64 0.64
CA ALA A 136 15.13 2.07 0.38
C ALA A 136 16.02 2.45 -0.81
N TRP A 137 17.23 1.88 -0.88
CA TRP A 137 18.13 2.07 -2.01
C TRP A 137 17.49 1.63 -3.33
N LEU A 138 16.85 0.45 -3.39
CA LEU A 138 16.15 -0.02 -4.58
C LEU A 138 15.04 0.94 -5.03
N VAL A 139 14.30 1.50 -4.06
CA VAL A 139 13.20 2.43 -4.34
C VAL A 139 13.71 3.79 -4.82
N LEU A 140 14.81 4.28 -4.24
CA LEU A 140 15.42 5.57 -4.59
C LEU A 140 16.14 5.52 -5.95
N THR A 141 16.78 4.39 -6.29
CA THR A 141 17.51 4.19 -7.55
C THR A 141 16.64 3.65 -8.69
N ARG A 142 15.31 3.74 -8.53
CA ARG A 142 14.38 3.28 -9.57
C ARG A 142 14.50 4.08 -10.86
N ASP A 143 14.30 3.43 -11.97
CA ASP A 143 14.09 4.10 -13.23
C ASP A 143 12.66 4.69 -13.28
N ARG A 144 12.58 6.01 -13.32
CA ARG A 144 11.31 6.74 -13.33
C ARG A 144 10.60 6.68 -14.69
N SER A 145 11.32 6.37 -15.76
CA SER A 145 10.79 6.31 -17.13
C SER A 145 9.91 5.08 -17.35
N THR A 146 10.14 4.01 -16.59
CA THR A 146 9.38 2.75 -16.67
C THR A 146 8.04 2.78 -15.93
N LEU A 147 7.75 3.85 -15.21
CA LEU A 147 6.58 4.02 -14.37
C LEU A 147 5.76 5.22 -14.84
N SER A 148 4.44 5.11 -14.73
CA SER A 148 3.55 6.25 -15.00
C SER A 148 3.80 7.40 -14.00
N PRO A 149 3.45 8.66 -14.34
CA PRO A 149 3.58 9.80 -13.42
C PRO A 149 2.85 9.58 -12.08
N ILE A 150 1.69 8.93 -12.12
CA ILE A 150 0.87 8.62 -10.94
C ILE A 150 1.56 7.56 -10.06
N GLU A 151 2.10 6.49 -10.67
CA GLU A 151 2.86 5.46 -9.96
C GLU A 151 4.10 6.06 -9.31
N ASN A 152 4.82 6.91 -10.03
CA ASN A 152 5.97 7.63 -9.49
C ASN A 152 5.60 8.51 -8.29
N ALA A 153 4.47 9.24 -8.37
CA ALA A 153 3.96 10.05 -7.26
C ALA A 153 3.59 9.18 -6.05
N THR A 154 2.93 8.05 -6.28
CA THR A 154 2.55 7.09 -5.22
C THR A 154 3.78 6.50 -4.53
N ILE A 155 4.78 6.06 -5.30
CA ILE A 155 6.03 5.52 -4.76
C ILE A 155 6.79 6.59 -3.98
N ASN A 156 6.82 7.85 -4.45
CA ASN A 156 7.42 8.96 -3.72
C ASN A 156 6.76 9.19 -2.36
N ARG A 157 5.41 9.13 -2.29
CA ARG A 157 4.65 9.29 -1.04
C ARG A 157 4.94 8.15 -0.07
N ILE A 158 4.96 6.90 -0.56
CA ILE A 158 5.30 5.72 0.25
C ILE A 158 6.75 5.82 0.74
N SER A 159 7.68 6.24 -0.12
CA SER A 159 9.10 6.39 0.25
C SER A 159 9.29 7.43 1.35
N LEU A 160 8.63 8.59 1.23
CA LEU A 160 8.68 9.63 2.25
C LEU A 160 8.11 9.13 3.58
N ALA A 161 6.99 8.40 3.52
CA ALA A 161 6.40 7.79 4.71
C ALA A 161 7.36 6.78 5.37
N LEU A 162 8.00 5.91 4.59
CA LEU A 162 8.97 4.93 5.09
C LEU A 162 10.16 5.61 5.77
N VAL A 163 10.69 6.69 5.21
CA VAL A 163 11.77 7.47 5.83
C VAL A 163 11.31 8.07 7.16
N ALA A 164 10.09 8.62 7.22
CA ALA A 164 9.56 9.24 8.43
C ALA A 164 9.30 8.22 9.57
N ILE A 165 8.91 6.99 9.24
CA ILE A 165 8.60 5.96 10.24
C ILE A 165 9.81 5.11 10.64
N PHE A 166 10.91 5.14 9.86
CA PHE A 166 12.09 4.34 10.14
C PHE A 166 12.67 4.55 11.56
N PRO A 167 12.79 5.78 12.09
CA PRO A 167 13.19 6.01 13.47
C PRO A 167 12.27 5.32 14.49
N MET A 168 10.96 5.25 14.21
CA MET A 168 9.99 4.58 15.09
C MET A 168 10.21 3.07 15.16
N ILE A 169 10.64 2.45 14.05
CA ILE A 169 10.99 1.02 14.02
C ILE A 169 12.21 0.75 14.92
N LEU A 170 13.19 1.64 14.92
CA LEU A 170 14.39 1.51 15.75
C LEU A 170 14.08 1.53 17.26
N THR A 171 12.97 2.13 17.69
CA THR A 171 12.57 2.13 19.11
C THR A 171 12.25 0.75 19.67
N ASP A 172 12.06 -0.25 18.81
CA ASP A 172 11.82 -1.63 19.24
C ASP A 172 13.04 -2.26 19.94
N PHE A 173 14.22 -1.73 19.66
CA PHE A 173 15.49 -2.19 20.23
C PHE A 173 15.80 -1.43 21.52
N ARG A 174 14.94 -1.58 22.54
CA ARG A 174 15.06 -0.91 23.84
C ARG A 174 16.45 -1.08 24.45
N GLY A 175 16.97 0.05 24.96
CA GLY A 175 18.16 0.06 25.78
C GLY A 175 19.48 0.13 25.03
N GLU A 176 19.55 -0.28 23.78
CA GLU A 176 20.75 -0.16 22.97
C GLU A 176 20.42 0.13 21.52
N PRO A 177 21.01 1.17 20.91
CA PRO A 177 21.89 2.21 21.45
C PRO A 177 21.13 3.46 21.94
N PHE A 178 19.80 3.50 21.87
CA PHE A 178 19.02 4.74 21.95
C PHE A 178 18.33 5.00 23.29
N GLY A 179 18.32 4.05 24.24
CA GLY A 179 17.67 4.22 25.56
C GLY A 179 16.17 4.58 25.53
N ILE A 180 15.49 4.33 24.41
CA ILE A 180 14.09 4.74 24.22
C ILE A 180 13.14 3.79 24.96
N PRO A 181 12.26 4.30 25.82
CA PRO A 181 11.47 3.47 26.73
C PRO A 181 10.23 2.84 26.10
N VAL A 182 9.80 3.34 24.92
CA VAL A 182 8.54 2.96 24.28
C VAL A 182 8.79 2.34 22.92
N ARG A 183 8.12 1.23 22.64
CA ARG A 183 8.17 0.57 21.33
C ARG A 183 7.12 1.18 20.41
N MET A 184 7.58 1.94 19.40
CA MET A 184 6.70 2.66 18.49
C MET A 184 6.55 1.99 17.10
N SER A 185 7.16 0.82 16.87
CA SER A 185 7.05 0.15 15.56
C SER A 185 5.62 -0.22 15.20
N GLY A 186 4.79 -0.57 16.19
CA GLY A 186 3.36 -0.81 15.97
C GLY A 186 2.63 0.43 15.49
N LEU A 187 2.90 1.58 16.11
CA LEU A 187 2.35 2.86 15.64
C LEU A 187 2.82 3.20 14.23
N ALA A 188 4.10 2.94 13.92
CA ALA A 188 4.64 3.09 12.56
C ALA A 188 3.87 2.24 11.53
N ALA A 189 3.57 0.97 11.87
CA ALA A 189 2.79 0.09 11.01
C ALA A 189 1.35 0.61 10.80
N LEU A 190 0.72 1.15 11.83
CA LEU A 190 -0.61 1.79 11.73
C LEU A 190 -0.58 3.04 10.83
N ILE A 191 0.46 3.87 10.94
CA ILE A 191 0.64 5.05 10.08
C ILE A 191 0.75 4.60 8.60
N VAL A 192 1.55 3.57 8.29
CA VAL A 192 1.64 3.02 6.92
C VAL A 192 0.27 2.54 6.43
N CYS A 193 -0.46 1.81 7.26
CA CYS A 193 -1.80 1.34 6.92
C CYS A 193 -2.77 2.50 6.65
N TRP A 194 -2.73 3.53 7.48
CA TRP A 194 -3.55 4.72 7.30
C TRP A 194 -3.20 5.45 6.01
N ILE A 195 -1.91 5.64 5.72
CA ILE A 195 -1.45 6.23 4.45
C ILE A 195 -1.91 5.38 3.27
N ALA A 196 -1.73 4.05 3.34
CA ALA A 196 -2.12 3.14 2.25
C ALA A 196 -3.62 3.24 1.92
N LEU A 197 -4.50 3.35 2.92
CA LEU A 197 -5.94 3.55 2.72
C LEU A 197 -6.27 4.91 2.10
N ASN A 198 -5.53 5.94 2.46
CA ASN A 198 -5.76 7.31 1.96
C ASN A 198 -5.06 7.59 0.61
N LEU A 199 -4.16 6.72 0.14
CA LEU A 199 -3.58 6.81 -1.20
C LEU A 199 -4.63 6.60 -2.31
N GLU A 200 -5.75 5.97 -2.00
CA GLU A 200 -6.89 5.80 -2.91
C GLU A 200 -7.67 7.10 -3.16
N ASP A 201 -7.49 8.11 -2.29
CA ASP A 201 -8.18 9.40 -2.43
C ASP A 201 -7.31 10.41 -3.20
N ARG A 202 -7.68 10.70 -4.45
CA ARG A 202 -6.97 11.63 -5.35
C ARG A 202 -6.99 13.07 -4.88
N ALA A 203 -8.03 13.48 -4.17
CA ALA A 203 -8.18 14.85 -3.67
C ALA A 203 -7.10 15.19 -2.63
N GLN A 204 -6.41 14.18 -2.07
CA GLN A 204 -5.39 14.40 -1.06
C GLN A 204 -4.02 14.66 -1.69
N THR A 205 -3.57 15.90 -1.59
CA THR A 205 -2.18 16.27 -1.90
C THR A 205 -1.23 15.72 -0.83
N ALA A 206 0.06 15.57 -1.16
CA ALA A 206 1.07 15.18 -0.17
C ALA A 206 1.08 16.13 1.06
N ARG A 207 0.78 17.42 0.85
CA ARG A 207 0.67 18.42 1.92
C ARG A 207 -0.54 18.15 2.81
N SER A 208 -1.71 17.84 2.24
CA SER A 208 -2.92 17.55 3.04
C SER A 208 -2.76 16.26 3.85
N LEU A 209 -2.11 15.24 3.31
CA LEU A 209 -1.75 14.02 4.04
C LEU A 209 -0.81 14.31 5.20
N ALA A 210 0.25 15.11 4.96
CA ALA A 210 1.20 15.49 6.01
C ALA A 210 0.54 16.31 7.12
N VAL A 211 -0.33 17.27 6.77
CA VAL A 211 -1.09 18.06 7.75
C VAL A 211 -2.04 17.17 8.55
N SER A 212 -2.78 16.28 7.89
CA SER A 212 -3.68 15.35 8.56
C SER A 212 -2.92 14.43 9.52
N LEU A 213 -1.77 13.89 9.09
CA LEU A 213 -0.92 13.05 9.91
C LEU A 213 -0.38 13.83 11.12
N ALA A 214 0.10 15.07 10.91
CA ALA A 214 0.58 15.92 11.99
C ALA A 214 -0.52 16.23 13.03
N LEU A 215 -1.74 16.52 12.58
CA LEU A 215 -2.88 16.75 13.48
C LEU A 215 -3.26 15.49 14.25
N ILE A 216 -3.31 14.33 13.60
CA ILE A 216 -3.62 13.04 14.23
C ILE A 216 -2.57 12.67 15.28
N LEU A 217 -1.29 12.98 15.05
CA LEU A 217 -0.22 12.76 16.02
C LEU A 217 -0.21 13.82 17.13
N ALA A 218 -0.57 15.06 16.82
CA ALA A 218 -0.58 16.15 17.79
C ALA A 218 -1.63 15.94 18.89
N ILE A 219 -2.82 15.43 18.55
CA ILE A 219 -3.91 15.22 19.52
C ILE A 219 -3.49 14.26 20.66
N PRO A 220 -3.00 13.03 20.40
CA PRO A 220 -2.51 12.13 21.44
C PRO A 220 -1.33 12.70 22.23
N LEU A 221 -0.45 13.44 21.56
CA LEU A 221 0.70 14.08 22.20
C LEU A 221 0.26 15.17 23.18
N ILE A 222 -0.66 16.06 22.78
CA ILE A 222 -1.20 17.12 23.63
C ILE A 222 -1.96 16.50 24.82
N ALA A 223 -2.78 15.48 24.57
CA ALA A 223 -3.49 14.77 25.62
C ALA A 223 -2.52 14.13 26.63
N ALA A 224 -1.45 13.48 26.12
CA ALA A 224 -0.44 12.86 26.97
C ALA A 224 0.35 13.90 27.79
N LEU A 225 0.68 15.04 27.20
CA LEU A 225 1.33 16.15 27.91
C LEU A 225 0.44 16.72 29.00
N ALA A 226 -0.85 16.91 28.73
CA ALA A 226 -1.81 17.40 29.74
C ALA A 226 -1.96 16.40 30.89
N ILE A 227 -2.12 15.11 30.62
CA ILE A 227 -2.21 14.04 31.61
C ILE A 227 -0.88 13.93 32.38
N GLY A 228 0.26 13.92 31.67
CA GLY A 228 1.58 13.87 32.29
C GLY A 228 1.85 15.03 33.24
N ALA A 229 1.47 16.25 32.84
CA ALA A 229 1.58 17.44 33.66
C ALA A 229 0.66 17.33 34.89
N HIS A 230 -0.58 16.88 34.74
CA HIS A 230 -1.52 16.69 35.85
C HIS A 230 -1.02 15.65 36.86
N LEU A 231 -0.42 14.56 36.38
CA LEU A 231 0.14 13.49 37.20
C LEU A 231 1.57 13.78 37.68
N GLN A 232 2.15 14.92 37.36
CA GLN A 232 3.55 15.26 37.58
C GLN A 232 4.51 14.15 37.09
N ALA A 233 4.13 13.51 35.99
CA ALA A 233 4.83 12.38 35.41
C ALA A 233 6.10 12.83 34.68
N GLY A 234 7.17 12.07 34.80
CA GLY A 234 8.39 12.28 33.98
C GLY A 234 8.16 12.03 32.50
N THR A 235 9.10 12.50 31.67
CA THR A 235 9.04 12.39 30.20
C THR A 235 8.81 10.94 29.69
N LEU A 236 9.35 9.96 30.42
CA LEU A 236 9.19 8.53 30.19
C LEU A 236 7.73 8.06 30.24
N VAL A 237 7.04 8.40 31.31
CA VAL A 237 5.62 8.04 31.51
C VAL A 237 4.74 8.79 30.52
N THR A 238 5.06 10.05 30.25
CA THR A 238 4.33 10.87 29.29
C THR A 238 4.41 10.28 27.86
N THR A 239 5.58 9.80 27.44
CA THR A 239 5.73 9.14 26.13
C THR A 239 4.98 7.81 26.05
N GLN A 240 4.92 7.06 27.15
CA GLN A 240 4.10 5.83 27.22
C GLN A 240 2.61 6.13 27.10
N ILE A 241 2.12 7.14 27.78
CA ILE A 241 0.73 7.61 27.70
C ILE A 241 0.42 8.05 26.26
N ALA A 242 1.34 8.80 25.62
CA ALA A 242 1.17 9.22 24.24
C ALA A 242 1.01 8.03 23.28
N ALA A 243 1.86 7.00 23.40
CA ALA A 243 1.77 5.80 22.57
C ALA A 243 0.49 4.99 22.84
N MET A 244 0.07 4.87 24.11
CA MET A 244 -1.16 4.19 24.51
C MET A 244 -2.42 4.87 23.98
N ILE A 245 -2.41 6.19 23.81
CA ILE A 245 -3.53 6.94 23.22
C ILE A 245 -3.43 6.89 21.68
N ALA A 246 -2.25 7.12 21.12
CA ALA A 246 -2.06 7.21 19.67
C ALA A 246 -2.42 5.91 18.95
N ALA A 247 -1.99 4.75 19.45
CA ALA A 247 -2.19 3.48 18.74
C ALA A 247 -3.68 3.09 18.60
N PRO A 248 -4.53 3.13 19.65
CA PRO A 248 -5.97 2.89 19.51
C PRO A 248 -6.65 3.94 18.63
N VAL A 249 -6.27 5.22 18.72
CA VAL A 249 -6.80 6.29 17.86
C VAL A 249 -6.53 6.00 16.40
N PHE A 250 -5.29 5.63 16.03
CA PHE A 250 -4.97 5.25 14.66
C PHE A 250 -5.74 4.00 14.21
N ALA A 251 -5.86 2.98 15.06
CA ALA A 251 -6.63 1.79 14.73
C ALA A 251 -8.12 2.13 14.48
N LEU A 252 -8.69 3.04 15.27
CA LEU A 252 -10.06 3.54 15.09
C LEU A 252 -10.20 4.33 13.78
N LEU A 253 -9.26 5.21 13.47
CA LEU A 253 -9.25 5.98 12.21
C LEU A 253 -9.15 5.06 10.98
N ILE A 254 -8.33 4.01 11.05
CA ILE A 254 -8.25 2.97 10.02
C ILE A 254 -9.61 2.28 9.87
N ALA A 255 -10.27 1.92 10.96
CA ALA A 255 -11.58 1.30 10.93
C ALA A 255 -12.63 2.21 10.29
N LEU A 256 -12.65 3.49 10.66
CA LEU A 256 -13.54 4.49 10.09
C LEU A 256 -13.25 4.72 8.60
N ALA A 257 -12.00 4.84 8.20
CA ALA A 257 -11.60 4.96 6.79
C ALA A 257 -12.04 3.74 5.97
N ALA A 258 -11.83 2.53 6.48
CA ALA A 258 -12.25 1.30 5.82
C ALA A 258 -13.79 1.20 5.71
N LEU A 259 -14.54 1.63 6.72
CA LEU A 259 -16.00 1.65 6.69
C LEU A 259 -16.55 2.69 5.72
N THR A 260 -15.98 3.90 5.72
CA THR A 260 -16.38 4.97 4.78
C THR A 260 -16.08 4.58 3.35
N ALA A 261 -14.91 4.00 3.08
CA ALA A 261 -14.56 3.49 1.74
C ALA A 261 -15.54 2.40 1.28
N ARG A 262 -15.97 1.48 2.16
CA ARG A 262 -17.01 0.49 1.81
C ARG A 262 -18.36 1.13 1.50
N ARG A 263 -18.80 2.11 2.29
CA ARG A 263 -20.07 2.81 2.07
C ARG A 263 -20.07 3.62 0.77
N THR A 264 -18.98 4.31 0.47
CA THR A 264 -18.84 5.07 -0.78
C THR A 264 -18.80 4.15 -2.00
N ARG A 265 -18.12 3.01 -1.91
CA ARG A 265 -18.13 1.97 -2.97
C ARG A 265 -19.55 1.42 -3.21
N ALA A 266 -20.27 1.09 -2.13
CA ALA A 266 -21.65 0.61 -2.26
C ALA A 266 -22.60 1.67 -2.89
N ARG A 267 -22.39 2.96 -2.59
CA ARG A 267 -23.18 4.07 -3.19
C ARG A 267 -22.77 4.37 -4.64
N ARG A 268 -21.51 4.18 -4.99
CA ARG A 268 -20.97 4.35 -6.35
C ARG A 268 -21.20 3.12 -7.23
N SER A 269 -22.15 2.25 -6.88
CA SER A 269 -22.47 1.08 -7.70
C SER A 269 -22.76 1.54 -9.12
N VAL A 270 -21.90 1.12 -10.05
CA VAL A 270 -22.01 1.37 -11.50
C VAL A 270 -23.41 1.05 -12.02
N ILE A 271 -24.04 0.02 -11.45
CA ILE A 271 -25.41 -0.43 -11.78
C ILE A 271 -26.47 0.65 -11.50
N GLY A 272 -26.32 1.44 -10.40
CA GLY A 272 -27.23 2.54 -10.09
C GLY A 272 -27.15 3.71 -11.07
N THR A 273 -25.95 3.94 -11.62
CA THR A 273 -25.68 4.99 -12.61
C THR A 273 -26.27 4.61 -13.97
N LEU A 274 -26.15 3.33 -14.35
CA LEU A 274 -26.67 2.78 -15.60
C LEU A 274 -28.17 2.91 -15.78
N ARG A 275 -28.92 2.83 -14.71
CA ARG A 275 -30.37 2.95 -14.77
C ARG A 275 -30.82 4.34 -15.24
N ARG A 276 -29.94 5.34 -15.21
CA ARG A 276 -30.25 6.76 -15.53
C ARG A 276 -29.64 7.23 -16.84
N THR A 277 -28.63 6.53 -17.38
CA THR A 277 -27.92 6.98 -18.59
C THR A 277 -28.68 6.58 -19.86
N LYS A 278 -28.89 7.55 -20.74
CA LYS A 278 -29.62 7.36 -21.99
C LYS A 278 -28.71 7.12 -23.20
N SER A 279 -27.45 7.57 -23.12
CA SER A 279 -26.47 7.48 -24.19
C SER A 279 -25.05 7.16 -23.65
N LEU A 280 -24.16 6.78 -24.56
CA LEU A 280 -22.74 6.55 -24.23
C LEU A 280 -22.08 7.84 -23.66
N ASP A 281 -22.35 8.99 -24.27
CA ASP A 281 -21.76 10.27 -23.85
C ASP A 281 -22.22 10.66 -22.43
N ASP A 282 -23.48 10.46 -22.10
CA ASP A 282 -24.04 10.68 -20.77
C ASP A 282 -23.41 9.73 -19.73
N TYR A 283 -23.22 8.47 -20.14
CA TYR A 283 -22.55 7.48 -19.30
C TYR A 283 -21.07 7.85 -19.02
N LEU A 284 -20.32 8.21 -20.06
CA LEU A 284 -18.91 8.59 -19.94
C LEU A 284 -18.75 9.88 -19.13
N ALA A 285 -19.59 10.88 -19.34
CA ALA A 285 -19.60 12.11 -18.55
C ALA A 285 -19.88 11.82 -17.05
N THR A 286 -20.83 10.91 -16.80
CA THR A 286 -21.13 10.49 -15.43
C THR A 286 -19.96 9.73 -14.80
N LEU A 287 -19.31 8.84 -15.54
CA LEU A 287 -18.11 8.14 -15.08
C LEU A 287 -16.94 9.10 -14.79
N GLN A 288 -16.71 10.09 -15.66
CA GLN A 288 -15.71 11.13 -15.44
C GLN A 288 -15.98 11.94 -14.17
N GLY A 289 -17.24 12.30 -13.92
CA GLY A 289 -17.64 12.98 -12.68
C GLY A 289 -17.52 12.13 -11.41
N LEU A 290 -17.54 10.79 -11.55
CA LEU A 290 -17.39 9.86 -10.43
C LEU A 290 -15.92 9.45 -10.19
N SER A 291 -15.10 9.55 -11.21
CA SER A 291 -13.70 9.08 -11.17
C SER A 291 -12.83 9.96 -12.08
N ASP A 292 -12.04 10.86 -11.49
CA ASP A 292 -10.99 11.63 -12.20
C ASP A 292 -9.88 10.72 -12.78
N GLY A 293 -10.11 9.41 -12.88
CA GLY A 293 -9.17 8.32 -13.10
C GLY A 293 -8.88 8.00 -14.54
N PHE A 294 -9.65 8.54 -15.46
CA PHE A 294 -9.46 8.23 -16.86
C PHE A 294 -9.76 9.42 -17.76
N THR A 295 -9.12 9.42 -18.91
CA THR A 295 -9.33 10.38 -19.99
C THR A 295 -9.91 9.63 -21.17
N ILE A 296 -10.92 10.18 -21.83
CA ILE A 296 -11.43 9.66 -23.09
C ILE A 296 -10.64 10.31 -24.21
N VAL A 297 -10.00 9.48 -25.01
CA VAL A 297 -9.24 9.88 -26.20
C VAL A 297 -10.11 9.61 -27.42
N SER A 298 -10.27 10.63 -28.27
CA SER A 298 -11.06 10.56 -29.49
C SER A 298 -10.21 10.11 -30.68
N GLU A 299 -10.88 9.75 -31.79
CA GLU A 299 -10.21 9.30 -33.01
C GLU A 299 -9.25 10.34 -33.58
N ASP A 300 -9.51 11.64 -33.39
CA ASP A 300 -8.62 12.71 -33.85
C ASP A 300 -7.27 12.70 -33.13
N ASP A 301 -7.25 12.35 -31.86
CA ASP A 301 -6.03 12.26 -31.04
C ASP A 301 -5.25 10.95 -31.28
N LEU A 302 -5.85 9.99 -32.01
CA LEU A 302 -5.27 8.68 -32.31
C LEU A 302 -4.56 8.64 -33.66
N LYS A 303 -4.57 9.72 -34.44
CA LYS A 303 -3.96 9.77 -35.80
C LYS A 303 -2.46 9.46 -35.82
N ASP A 304 -1.76 9.72 -34.72
CA ASP A 304 -0.32 9.44 -34.56
C ASP A 304 -0.04 7.97 -34.20
N PHE A 305 -1.08 7.14 -33.99
CA PHE A 305 -0.96 5.79 -33.45
C PHE A 305 -1.68 4.75 -34.32
N ASP A 306 -1.25 4.62 -35.58
CA ASP A 306 -1.94 3.81 -36.60
C ASP A 306 -2.08 2.32 -36.22
N GLN A 307 -1.14 1.77 -35.46
CA GLN A 307 -1.14 0.35 -35.06
C GLN A 307 -1.60 0.10 -33.63
N LEU A 308 -2.08 1.14 -32.95
CA LEU A 308 -2.54 1.00 -31.55
C LEU A 308 -3.70 -0.01 -31.44
N ARG A 309 -4.54 -0.10 -32.45
CA ARG A 309 -5.72 -0.97 -32.47
C ARG A 309 -5.38 -2.46 -32.36
N THR A 310 -4.24 -2.87 -32.92
CA THR A 310 -3.76 -4.26 -32.87
C THR A 310 -3.13 -4.63 -31.53
N ALA A 311 -2.78 -3.65 -30.71
CA ALA A 311 -2.20 -3.85 -29.38
C ALA A 311 -3.24 -4.20 -28.30
N PHE A 312 -4.55 -4.12 -28.62
CA PHE A 312 -5.62 -4.46 -27.66
C PHE A 312 -5.91 -5.97 -27.69
N ASP A 313 -6.15 -6.54 -26.52
CA ASP A 313 -6.55 -7.94 -26.38
C ASP A 313 -8.00 -8.17 -26.85
N ALA A 314 -8.45 -9.44 -26.84
CA ALA A 314 -9.80 -9.81 -27.25
C ALA A 314 -10.90 -9.15 -26.38
N THR A 315 -10.56 -8.64 -25.19
CA THR A 315 -11.47 -7.91 -24.29
C THR A 315 -11.47 -6.42 -24.56
N GLY A 316 -10.69 -5.93 -25.52
CA GLY A 316 -10.50 -4.52 -25.83
C GLY A 316 -9.71 -3.77 -24.75
N ALA A 317 -8.88 -4.47 -23.99
CA ALA A 317 -7.99 -3.89 -22.98
C ALA A 317 -6.52 -3.98 -23.43
N ALA A 318 -5.74 -2.97 -23.07
CA ALA A 318 -4.29 -2.97 -23.22
C ALA A 318 -3.67 -2.38 -21.95
N ARG A 319 -2.65 -3.04 -21.41
CA ARG A 319 -2.08 -2.68 -20.12
C ARG A 319 -0.58 -2.54 -20.20
N HIS A 320 -0.05 -1.53 -19.55
CA HIS A 320 1.40 -1.31 -19.44
C HIS A 320 2.13 -2.52 -18.82
N ARG A 321 1.48 -3.25 -17.90
CA ARG A 321 2.06 -4.45 -17.26
C ARG A 321 2.29 -5.63 -18.20
N ASP A 322 1.56 -5.68 -19.33
CA ASP A 322 1.63 -6.76 -20.31
C ASP A 322 2.71 -6.48 -21.36
N LEU A 323 3.30 -5.27 -21.36
CA LEU A 323 4.39 -4.88 -22.23
C LEU A 323 5.73 -5.51 -21.77
N PRO A 324 6.68 -5.76 -22.72
CA PRO A 324 8.03 -6.18 -22.39
C PRO A 324 8.70 -5.24 -21.39
N LYS A 325 9.58 -5.78 -20.55
CA LYS A 325 10.26 -5.00 -19.51
C LYS A 325 11.33 -4.07 -20.06
N SER A 326 11.92 -4.43 -21.20
CA SER A 326 12.94 -3.65 -21.89
C SER A 326 12.32 -2.97 -23.11
N PRO A 327 12.40 -1.63 -23.22
CA PRO A 327 11.88 -0.92 -24.40
C PRO A 327 12.51 -1.33 -25.72
N GLY A 328 13.71 -1.95 -25.70
CA GLY A 328 14.40 -2.44 -26.88
C GLY A 328 13.82 -3.74 -27.48
N ASP A 329 12.99 -4.44 -26.70
CA ASP A 329 12.35 -5.69 -27.12
C ASP A 329 10.91 -5.47 -27.59
N ASP A 330 10.44 -4.20 -27.62
CA ASP A 330 9.08 -3.88 -28.03
C ASP A 330 8.87 -4.07 -29.53
N THR A 331 7.75 -4.67 -29.92
CA THR A 331 7.24 -4.54 -31.29
C THR A 331 6.79 -3.10 -31.53
N LEU A 332 6.59 -2.72 -32.81
CA LEU A 332 6.12 -1.38 -33.15
C LEU A 332 4.79 -1.03 -32.45
N GLU A 333 3.88 -1.99 -32.37
CA GLU A 333 2.58 -1.87 -31.69
C GLU A 333 2.76 -1.64 -30.19
N GLN A 334 3.68 -2.38 -29.56
CA GLN A 334 3.97 -2.25 -28.13
C GLN A 334 4.66 -0.92 -27.80
N SER A 335 5.54 -0.44 -28.68
CA SER A 335 6.17 0.88 -28.51
C SER A 335 5.16 2.00 -28.68
N GLN A 336 4.24 1.91 -29.66
CA GLN A 336 3.13 2.87 -29.80
C GLN A 336 2.19 2.84 -28.58
N LEU A 337 1.84 1.66 -28.07
CA LEU A 337 1.05 1.54 -26.86
C LEU A 337 1.74 2.16 -25.63
N ARG A 338 3.04 1.93 -25.50
CA ARG A 338 3.82 2.52 -24.39
C ARG A 338 3.83 4.04 -24.45
N GLU A 339 4.08 4.61 -25.64
CA GLU A 339 4.07 6.06 -25.85
C GLU A 339 2.67 6.65 -25.65
N PHE A 340 1.63 5.98 -26.15
CA PHE A 340 0.24 6.38 -25.95
C PHE A 340 -0.14 6.43 -24.46
N LEU A 341 0.14 5.38 -23.71
CA LEU A 341 -0.10 5.34 -22.27
C LEU A 341 0.71 6.41 -21.54
N ARG A 342 1.95 6.68 -21.97
CA ARG A 342 2.80 7.73 -21.41
C ARG A 342 2.22 9.12 -21.68
N ARG A 343 1.80 9.40 -22.90
CA ARG A 343 1.22 10.71 -23.32
C ARG A 343 -0.04 11.03 -22.54
N HIS A 344 -0.88 10.04 -22.29
CA HIS A 344 -2.13 10.20 -21.54
C HIS A 344 -2.03 9.90 -20.04
N ALA A 345 -0.80 9.77 -19.52
CA ALA A 345 -0.51 9.50 -18.10
C ALA A 345 -1.30 8.29 -17.51
N GLY A 346 -1.60 7.30 -18.36
CA GLY A 346 -2.34 6.10 -17.99
C GLY A 346 -1.44 4.85 -17.87
N SER A 347 -1.93 3.83 -17.18
CA SER A 347 -1.31 2.50 -17.13
C SER A 347 -2.15 1.43 -17.83
N GLU A 348 -3.40 1.76 -18.13
CA GLU A 348 -4.33 0.88 -18.83
C GLU A 348 -5.16 1.69 -19.83
N ALA A 349 -5.49 1.05 -20.96
CA ALA A 349 -6.36 1.59 -21.98
C ALA A 349 -7.46 0.59 -22.30
N PHE A 350 -8.67 1.08 -22.56
CA PHE A 350 -9.85 0.27 -22.87
C PHE A 350 -10.56 0.85 -24.07
N VAL A 351 -10.86 0.01 -25.07
CA VAL A 351 -11.71 0.39 -26.19
C VAL A 351 -13.15 0.51 -25.70
N VAL A 352 -13.71 1.71 -25.80
CA VAL A 352 -15.09 2.03 -25.38
C VAL A 352 -16.06 1.98 -26.55
N SER A 353 -15.62 2.39 -27.74
CA SER A 353 -16.41 2.37 -28.97
C SER A 353 -15.48 2.15 -30.17
N ASP A 354 -15.95 1.36 -31.12
CA ASP A 354 -15.21 1.06 -32.36
C ASP A 354 -15.57 2.03 -33.50
N SER A 355 -16.74 2.70 -33.43
CA SER A 355 -17.21 3.62 -34.47
C SER A 355 -18.06 4.74 -33.88
N PRO A 356 -17.52 5.97 -33.72
CA PRO A 356 -16.12 6.34 -33.88
C PRO A 356 -15.23 5.68 -32.80
N LEU A 357 -13.96 5.48 -33.11
CA LEU A 357 -13.02 4.87 -32.15
C LEU A 357 -12.83 5.80 -30.94
N ARG A 358 -13.13 5.28 -29.76
CA ARG A 358 -12.91 5.97 -28.48
C ARG A 358 -12.20 5.04 -27.51
N ILE A 359 -11.14 5.53 -26.93
CA ILE A 359 -10.33 4.80 -25.98
C ILE A 359 -10.34 5.51 -24.64
N ALA A 360 -10.71 4.80 -23.59
CA ALA A 360 -10.56 5.29 -22.23
C ALA A 360 -9.16 4.92 -21.72
N VAL A 361 -8.37 5.91 -21.31
CA VAL A 361 -7.04 5.73 -20.75
C VAL A 361 -7.07 6.12 -19.29
N GLY A 362 -6.58 5.25 -18.42
CA GLY A 362 -6.59 5.50 -16.99
C GLY A 362 -5.53 4.72 -16.24
N THR A 363 -5.39 5.06 -14.97
CA THR A 363 -4.57 4.31 -14.04
C THR A 363 -5.47 3.81 -12.93
N PRO A 364 -5.63 2.47 -12.75
CA PRO A 364 -6.36 1.93 -11.62
C PRO A 364 -5.75 2.47 -10.34
N GLN A 365 -6.58 3.04 -9.49
CA GLN A 365 -6.11 3.66 -8.26
C GLN A 365 -6.28 2.72 -7.09
N GLY A 366 -5.24 2.66 -6.28
CA GLY A 366 -5.23 1.93 -5.04
C GLY A 366 -4.59 0.55 -5.11
N ILE A 367 -4.29 0.03 -3.95
CA ILE A 367 -3.75 -1.31 -3.72
C ILE A 367 -4.88 -2.36 -3.76
N SER A 368 -6.12 -1.92 -4.02
CA SER A 368 -7.31 -2.75 -3.96
C SER A 368 -7.67 -3.35 -5.31
N ALA A 369 -7.75 -4.67 -5.39
CA ALA A 369 -8.19 -5.42 -6.58
C ALA A 369 -9.63 -5.13 -7.02
N THR A 370 -10.44 -4.60 -6.13
CA THR A 370 -11.82 -4.21 -6.47
C THR A 370 -11.85 -3.01 -7.40
N ALA A 371 -10.89 -2.08 -7.27
CA ALA A 371 -10.80 -0.91 -8.14
C ALA A 371 -10.54 -1.29 -9.61
N ASP A 372 -9.66 -2.26 -9.85
CA ASP A 372 -9.36 -2.76 -11.20
C ASP A 372 -10.58 -3.48 -11.82
N ARG A 373 -11.25 -4.34 -11.04
CA ARG A 373 -12.47 -5.03 -11.51
C ARG A 373 -13.63 -4.09 -11.76
N ASP A 374 -13.81 -3.10 -10.89
CA ASP A 374 -14.88 -2.11 -11.05
C ASP A 374 -14.65 -1.24 -12.29
N LEU A 375 -13.39 -0.90 -12.58
CA LEU A 375 -13.00 -0.16 -13.78
C LEU A 375 -13.24 -1.00 -15.04
N GLN A 376 -12.81 -2.26 -15.05
CA GLN A 376 -13.05 -3.19 -16.16
C GLN A 376 -14.54 -3.40 -16.41
N ALA A 377 -15.33 -3.58 -15.35
CA ALA A 377 -16.78 -3.70 -15.46
C ALA A 377 -17.42 -2.42 -16.00
N ALA A 378 -16.96 -1.24 -15.56
CA ALA A 378 -17.45 0.04 -16.04
C ALA A 378 -17.19 0.23 -17.54
N PHE A 379 -15.98 -0.09 -18.02
CA PHE A 379 -15.67 0.04 -19.45
C PHE A 379 -16.29 -1.06 -20.31
N GLY A 380 -16.37 -2.30 -19.82
CA GLY A 380 -17.11 -3.36 -20.50
C GLY A 380 -18.58 -2.97 -20.74
N LEU A 381 -19.15 -2.27 -19.78
CA LEU A 381 -20.51 -1.78 -19.86
C LEU A 381 -20.66 -0.57 -20.78
N ALA A 382 -19.68 0.36 -20.79
CA ALA A 382 -19.62 1.44 -21.75
C ALA A 382 -19.61 0.91 -23.19
N ARG A 383 -18.86 -0.18 -23.45
CA ARG A 383 -18.82 -0.85 -24.74
C ARG A 383 -20.20 -1.42 -25.14
N LEU A 384 -20.88 -2.10 -24.23
CA LEU A 384 -22.25 -2.60 -24.49
C LEU A 384 -23.25 -1.47 -24.80
N ILE A 385 -23.12 -0.32 -24.12
CA ILE A 385 -23.93 0.87 -24.41
C ILE A 385 -23.61 1.41 -25.80
N ALA A 386 -22.31 1.47 -26.18
CA ALA A 386 -21.88 1.90 -27.50
C ALA A 386 -22.44 1.00 -28.61
N GLU A 387 -22.36 -0.32 -28.45
CA GLU A 387 -22.94 -1.31 -29.37
C GLU A 387 -24.47 -1.14 -29.50
N ARG A 388 -25.18 -0.99 -28.40
CA ARG A 388 -26.63 -0.70 -28.39
C ARG A 388 -26.95 0.58 -29.15
N ASP A 389 -26.18 1.65 -28.91
CA ASP A 389 -26.44 2.95 -29.54
C ASP A 389 -26.07 2.94 -31.04
N ALA A 390 -25.10 2.09 -31.45
CA ALA A 390 -24.81 1.82 -32.86
C ALA A 390 -25.96 1.06 -33.56
N LEU A 391 -26.49 0.02 -32.93
CA LEU A 391 -27.65 -0.72 -33.44
C LEU A 391 -28.88 0.16 -33.63
N LYS A 392 -29.16 1.09 -32.69
CA LYS A 392 -30.26 2.03 -32.80
C LYS A 392 -30.12 3.04 -33.97
N ARG A 393 -28.85 3.35 -34.34
CA ARG A 393 -28.58 4.25 -35.47
C ARG A 393 -28.61 3.53 -36.80
N GLY A 394 -28.35 2.22 -36.83
CA GLY A 394 -28.36 1.38 -38.02
C GLY A 394 -29.71 0.77 -38.40
N THR A 395 -30.77 0.94 -37.59
CA THR A 395 -32.13 0.58 -37.91
C THR A 395 -32.82 1.79 -38.59
N PRO A 396 -33.18 1.70 -39.90
CA PRO A 396 -33.88 2.75 -40.61
C PRO A 396 -35.26 3.04 -40.02
#